data_05f2f38f0f920ed62f35d3f1f1fc2a25
#
_entry.id   05f2f38f0f920ed62f35d3f1f1fc2a25
#
_cell.length_a   1.000
_cell.length_b   1.000
_cell.length_c   1.000
_cell.angle_alpha   90.00
_cell.angle_beta   90.00
_cell.angle_gamma   90.00
#
_symmetry.space_group_name_H-M   'P 1'
#
loop_
_entity.id
_entity.type
_entity.pdbx_description
1 polymer ?
#
loop_
_entity_poly.entity_id
_entity_poly.type
_entity_poly.pdbx_seq_one_letter_code
_entity_poly.pdbx_strand_id
1 'polypeptide(L)'
;MEMRSGNCKTKIGEQMEETHTLSHTTWNCKYHIVFAPKYRRKVFYEEKRLEIGAILRQLCKWKGVNILEAEVCPEHVHMLVEIPPKYSVSQFMGYLKGKSSLMIYEKWGNMKYKYRNREFWYRGYYVDTVGKNTKKIKEYIAHQLEEDRAVDQMTLHLGDPFNGKK
;
A
#
# COMPACT_ATOMS: atom_id res chain seq x y z
N MET A 1 -45.25 40.94 14.37
CA MET A 1 -44.51 40.86 13.12
C MET A 1 -43.54 39.69 13.24
N GLU A 2 -44.02 38.51 12.82
CA GLU A 2 -43.29 37.24 12.96
C GLU A 2 -42.40 37.03 11.74
N MET A 3 -41.08 36.93 11.98
CA MET A 3 -40.18 36.49 10.93
C MET A 3 -40.05 34.94 11.00
N ARG A 4 -40.57 34.28 9.99
CA ARG A 4 -40.46 32.86 9.80
C ARG A 4 -39.02 32.50 9.43
N SER A 5 -38.35 31.73 10.30
CA SER A 5 -37.10 31.08 9.99
C SER A 5 -37.35 29.92 9.02
N GLY A 6 -36.84 30.06 7.82
CA GLY A 6 -36.86 29.01 6.81
C GLY A 6 -35.92 27.90 7.16
N ASN A 7 -36.47 26.73 7.43
CA ASN A 7 -35.76 25.50 7.71
C ASN A 7 -35.29 24.89 6.39
N CYS A 8 -34.06 25.20 5.98
CA CYS A 8 -33.41 24.53 4.84
C CYS A 8 -32.82 23.19 5.28
N LYS A 9 -33.65 22.15 5.23
CA LYS A 9 -33.21 20.78 5.36
C LYS A 9 -32.58 20.34 4.05
N THR A 10 -31.31 20.55 3.87
CA THR A 10 -30.52 19.87 2.84
C THR A 10 -30.11 18.49 3.37
N LYS A 11 -30.81 17.47 2.90
CA LYS A 11 -30.37 16.09 3.01
C LYS A 11 -29.16 15.91 2.05
N ILE A 12 -27.97 15.92 2.58
CA ILE A 12 -26.80 15.40 1.86
C ILE A 12 -26.20 14.35 2.77
N GLY A 13 -26.46 13.09 2.44
CA GLY A 13 -25.71 11.97 2.96
C GLY A 13 -24.35 11.90 2.26
N GLU A 14 -23.53 12.91 2.45
CA GLU A 14 -22.11 12.85 2.09
C GLU A 14 -21.37 12.24 3.27
N GLN A 15 -20.73 11.10 3.02
CA GLN A 15 -19.70 10.57 3.89
C GLN A 15 -18.69 11.70 4.11
N MET A 16 -18.59 12.19 5.34
CA MET A 16 -17.58 13.18 5.72
C MET A 16 -16.22 12.53 5.43
N GLU A 17 -15.54 13.00 4.38
CA GLU A 17 -14.12 12.70 4.21
C GLU A 17 -13.41 13.21 5.47
N GLU A 18 -12.73 12.32 6.16
CA GLU A 18 -11.90 12.68 7.30
C GLU A 18 -10.80 13.62 6.81
N THR A 19 -10.94 14.90 7.12
CA THR A 19 -9.91 15.90 6.86
C THR A 19 -9.01 16.01 8.08
N HIS A 20 -7.72 15.94 7.85
CA HIS A 20 -6.72 16.09 8.90
C HIS A 20 -6.34 17.56 9.08
N THR A 21 -6.09 17.95 10.32
CA THR A 21 -5.60 19.29 10.66
C THR A 21 -4.18 19.24 11.16
N LEU A 22 -3.32 20.08 10.62
CA LEU A 22 -1.97 20.29 11.08
C LEU A 22 -1.81 21.79 11.34
N SER A 23 -1.75 22.22 12.60
CA SER A 23 -1.51 23.62 12.99
C SER A 23 -2.15 24.60 12.02
N HIS A 24 -3.27 25.04 11.97
CA HIS A 24 -3.95 25.96 11.02
C HIS A 24 -4.11 25.48 9.57
N THR A 25 -3.67 24.26 9.23
CA THR A 25 -3.78 23.69 7.86
C THR A 25 -4.67 22.48 7.86
N THR A 26 -5.70 22.49 7.03
CA THR A 26 -6.52 21.30 6.74
C THR A 26 -5.99 20.65 5.48
N TRP A 27 -5.82 19.33 5.48
CA TRP A 27 -5.24 18.62 4.34
C TRP A 27 -5.90 17.26 4.09
N ASN A 28 -5.84 16.85 2.83
CA ASN A 28 -6.35 15.56 2.35
C ASN A 28 -5.44 15.08 1.22
N CYS A 29 -4.26 14.57 1.59
CA CYS A 29 -3.23 14.14 0.65
C CYS A 29 -3.20 12.62 0.60
N LYS A 30 -3.97 12.03 -0.29
CA LYS A 30 -4.09 10.59 -0.47
C LYS A 30 -3.32 10.14 -1.71
N TYR A 31 -2.58 9.05 -1.57
CA TYR A 31 -1.78 8.48 -2.64
C TYR A 31 -1.98 6.97 -2.71
N HIS A 32 -2.17 6.45 -3.92
CA HIS A 32 -2.04 5.03 -4.21
C HIS A 32 -0.60 4.77 -4.66
N ILE A 33 0.10 3.94 -3.92
CA ILE A 33 1.52 3.64 -4.15
C ILE A 33 1.67 2.14 -4.39
N VAL A 34 2.43 1.79 -5.44
CA VAL A 34 2.78 0.40 -5.74
C VAL A 34 4.29 0.27 -5.81
N PHE A 35 4.86 -0.68 -5.09
CA PHE A 35 6.30 -0.95 -5.10
C PHE A 35 6.58 -2.44 -4.94
N ALA A 36 7.74 -2.87 -5.40
CA ALA A 36 8.08 -4.27 -5.51
C ALA A 36 9.48 -4.57 -4.99
N PRO A 37 9.75 -5.82 -4.57
CA PRO A 37 11.10 -6.30 -4.33
C PRO A 37 11.96 -6.20 -5.60
N LYS A 38 13.26 -6.07 -5.41
CA LYS A 38 14.21 -6.08 -6.53
C LYS A 38 14.06 -7.36 -7.34
N TYR A 39 14.01 -7.23 -8.65
CA TYR A 39 13.74 -8.30 -9.61
C TYR A 39 12.32 -8.91 -9.52
N ARG A 40 11.37 -8.23 -8.90
CA ARG A 40 9.99 -8.71 -8.69
C ARG A 40 9.94 -10.16 -8.19
N ARG A 41 10.85 -10.50 -7.29
CA ARG A 41 10.89 -11.85 -6.72
C ARG A 41 9.65 -12.10 -5.87
N LYS A 42 9.03 -13.24 -6.08
CA LYS A 42 7.92 -13.72 -5.24
C LYS A 42 8.47 -14.11 -3.87
N VAL A 43 8.44 -13.20 -2.91
CA VAL A 43 9.01 -13.39 -1.55
C VAL A 43 7.97 -13.25 -0.44
N PHE A 44 6.78 -12.73 -0.75
CA PHE A 44 5.74 -12.44 0.22
C PHE A 44 4.72 -13.58 0.30
N TYR A 45 5.12 -14.68 0.91
CA TYR A 45 4.24 -15.80 1.17
C TYR A 45 3.92 -15.96 2.64
N GLU A 46 2.71 -16.41 2.94
CA GLU A 46 2.25 -16.83 4.27
C GLU A 46 2.72 -15.90 5.41
N GLU A 47 3.54 -16.43 6.31
CA GLU A 47 4.04 -15.71 7.48
C GLU A 47 4.85 -14.45 7.12
N LYS A 48 5.68 -14.51 6.09
CA LYS A 48 6.48 -13.34 5.64
C LYS A 48 5.59 -12.19 5.16
N ARG A 49 4.49 -12.50 4.50
CA ARG A 49 3.52 -11.51 4.06
C ARG A 49 2.96 -10.72 5.24
N LEU A 50 2.51 -11.41 6.29
CA LEU A 50 1.97 -10.80 7.49
C LEU A 50 2.99 -9.92 8.22
N GLU A 51 4.20 -10.42 8.34
CA GLU A 51 5.30 -9.77 9.01
C GLU A 51 5.80 -8.52 8.28
N ILE A 52 5.92 -8.57 6.97
CA ILE A 52 6.28 -7.41 6.14
C ILE A 52 5.17 -6.37 6.21
N GLY A 53 3.91 -6.78 6.17
CA GLY A 53 2.77 -5.90 6.41
C GLY A 53 2.83 -5.21 7.77
N ALA A 54 3.22 -5.93 8.81
CA ALA A 54 3.40 -5.37 10.15
C ALA A 54 4.55 -4.36 10.22
N ILE A 55 5.69 -4.66 9.58
CA ILE A 55 6.84 -3.73 9.48
C ILE A 55 6.43 -2.44 8.78
N LEU A 56 5.78 -2.52 7.63
CA LEU A 56 5.34 -1.36 6.86
C LEU A 56 4.34 -0.51 7.67
N ARG A 57 3.39 -1.15 8.34
CA ARG A 57 2.41 -0.47 9.22
C ARG A 57 3.09 0.27 10.36
N GLN A 58 4.07 -0.36 10.99
CA GLN A 58 4.82 0.27 12.10
C GLN A 58 5.61 1.50 11.63
N LEU A 59 6.25 1.42 10.47
CA LEU A 59 7.01 2.53 9.89
C LEU A 59 6.10 3.70 9.49
N CYS A 60 4.93 3.41 8.92
CA CYS A 60 3.92 4.42 8.63
C CYS A 60 3.46 5.13 9.92
N LYS A 61 3.17 4.36 10.96
CA LYS A 61 2.77 4.90 12.27
C LYS A 61 3.83 5.84 12.86
N TRP A 62 5.11 5.50 12.76
CA TRP A 62 6.20 6.35 13.26
C TRP A 62 6.32 7.68 12.51
N LYS A 63 5.88 7.74 11.27
CA LYS A 63 5.87 8.97 10.46
C LYS A 63 4.53 9.70 10.48
N GLY A 64 3.54 9.19 11.21
CA GLY A 64 2.19 9.77 11.20
C GLY A 64 1.51 9.66 9.83
N VAL A 65 1.88 8.66 9.05
CA VAL A 65 1.22 8.32 7.78
C VAL A 65 0.11 7.34 8.06
N ASN A 66 -1.10 7.69 7.66
CA ASN A 66 -2.27 6.84 7.82
C ASN A 66 -2.40 5.87 6.64
N ILE A 67 -2.60 4.58 6.92
CA ILE A 67 -2.89 3.57 5.91
C ILE A 67 -4.41 3.40 5.84
N LEU A 68 -5.00 3.75 4.69
CA LEU A 68 -6.43 3.56 4.44
C LEU A 68 -6.74 2.15 3.95
N GLU A 69 -5.87 1.61 3.10
CA GLU A 69 -5.93 0.24 2.58
C GLU A 69 -4.51 -0.20 2.20
N ALA A 70 -4.18 -1.46 2.38
CA ALA A 70 -2.92 -2.01 1.91
C ALA A 70 -3.04 -3.51 1.65
N GLU A 71 -2.40 -3.97 0.60
CA GLU A 71 -2.31 -5.38 0.24
C GLU A 71 -0.87 -5.75 -0.12
N VAL A 72 -0.39 -6.83 0.46
CA VAL A 72 0.92 -7.41 0.16
C VAL A 72 0.68 -8.62 -0.74
N CYS A 73 0.86 -8.42 -2.04
CA CYS A 73 0.82 -9.47 -3.03
C CYS A 73 2.15 -10.25 -3.07
N PRO A 74 2.24 -11.43 -3.69
CA PRO A 74 3.47 -12.25 -3.68
C PRO A 74 4.74 -11.55 -4.15
N GLU A 75 4.64 -10.61 -5.11
CA GLU A 75 5.77 -9.93 -5.74
C GLU A 75 5.72 -8.40 -5.69
N HIS A 76 4.71 -7.81 -5.06
CA HIS A 76 4.55 -6.36 -4.96
C HIS A 76 3.63 -5.98 -3.80
N VAL A 77 3.59 -4.70 -3.48
CA VAL A 77 2.77 -4.13 -2.42
C VAL A 77 1.95 -2.98 -2.98
N HIS A 78 0.64 -2.99 -2.72
CA HIS A 78 -0.25 -1.86 -2.92
C HIS A 78 -0.53 -1.18 -1.59
N MET A 79 -0.46 0.14 -1.56
CA MET A 79 -0.82 0.93 -0.38
C MET A 79 -1.60 2.18 -0.77
N LEU A 80 -2.73 2.38 -0.15
CA LEU A 80 -3.45 3.64 -0.16
C LEU A 80 -3.16 4.37 1.15
N VAL A 81 -2.46 5.48 1.10
CA VAL A 81 -1.94 6.18 2.27
C VAL A 81 -2.27 7.66 2.25
N GLU A 82 -2.42 8.23 3.43
CA GLU A 82 -2.48 9.67 3.65
C GLU A 82 -1.15 10.16 4.21
N ILE A 83 -0.43 10.94 3.40
CA ILE A 83 0.89 11.47 3.77
C ILE A 83 0.73 12.94 4.19
N PRO A 84 1.12 13.30 5.43
CA PRO A 84 1.11 14.70 5.85
C PRO A 84 1.91 15.61 4.90
N PRO A 85 1.43 16.84 4.60
CA PRO A 85 2.09 17.73 3.64
C PRO A 85 3.52 18.13 4.00
N LYS A 86 3.94 17.92 5.25
CA LYS A 86 5.34 18.12 5.69
C LYS A 86 6.34 17.15 5.05
N TYR A 87 5.88 16.06 4.46
CA TYR A 87 6.72 15.11 3.73
C TYR A 87 6.39 15.11 2.25
N SER A 88 7.41 15.07 1.40
CA SER A 88 7.22 14.67 0.01
C SER A 88 7.02 13.16 -0.08
N VAL A 89 6.34 12.70 -1.14
CA VAL A 89 6.18 11.26 -1.40
C VAL A 89 7.56 10.58 -1.50
N SER A 90 8.52 11.22 -2.18
CA SER A 90 9.87 10.67 -2.34
C SER A 90 10.62 10.52 -1.02
N GLN A 91 10.53 11.49 -0.12
CA GLN A 91 11.13 11.40 1.21
C GLN A 91 10.50 10.27 2.02
N PHE A 92 9.18 10.16 1.99
CA PHE A 92 8.48 9.09 2.68
C PHE A 92 8.86 7.71 2.12
N MET A 93 8.87 7.55 0.79
CA MET A 93 9.24 6.29 0.15
C MET A 93 10.70 5.90 0.38
N GLY A 94 11.61 6.86 0.37
CA GLY A 94 13.02 6.64 0.75
C GLY A 94 13.16 6.11 2.17
N TYR A 95 12.46 6.71 3.12
CA TYR A 95 12.40 6.25 4.50
C TYR A 95 11.77 4.84 4.60
N LEU A 96 10.58 4.64 4.03
CA LEU A 96 9.84 3.39 4.12
C LEU A 96 10.64 2.21 3.58
N LYS A 97 11.19 2.35 2.37
CA LYS A 97 11.97 1.31 1.71
C LYS A 97 13.31 1.06 2.41
N GLY A 98 14.00 2.12 2.82
CA GLY A 98 15.28 1.99 3.52
C GLY A 98 15.15 1.30 4.87
N LYS A 99 14.25 1.77 5.72
CA LYS A 99 14.05 1.20 7.07
C LYS A 99 13.45 -0.21 7.03
N SER A 100 12.47 -0.45 6.16
CA SER A 100 11.89 -1.79 6.02
C SER A 100 12.91 -2.80 5.52
N SER A 101 13.81 -2.45 4.59
CA SER A 101 14.90 -3.32 4.16
C SER A 101 15.79 -3.76 5.32
N LEU A 102 16.17 -2.84 6.20
CA LEU A 102 16.98 -3.15 7.38
C LEU A 102 16.24 -4.11 8.32
N MET A 103 14.98 -3.83 8.64
CA MET A 103 14.17 -4.68 9.52
C MET A 103 13.91 -6.08 8.93
N ILE A 104 13.71 -6.16 7.61
CA ILE A 104 13.59 -7.43 6.89
C ILE A 104 14.88 -8.24 7.00
N TYR A 105 16.05 -7.61 6.83
CA TYR A 105 17.33 -8.30 6.93
C TYR A 105 17.73 -8.68 8.35
N GLU A 106 17.29 -7.92 9.35
CA GLU A 106 17.47 -8.32 10.75
C GLU A 106 16.65 -9.55 11.07
N LYS A 107 15.42 -9.63 10.58
CA LYS A 107 14.53 -10.76 10.85
C LYS A 107 14.88 -12.00 10.04
N TRP A 108 15.25 -11.84 8.77
CA TRP A 108 15.60 -12.95 7.87
C TRP A 108 17.00 -12.74 7.28
N GLY A 109 18.02 -13.04 8.08
CA GLY A 109 19.42 -12.84 7.71
C GLY A 109 19.82 -13.45 6.37
N ASN A 110 19.21 -14.57 5.98
CA ASN A 110 19.45 -15.24 4.70
C ASN A 110 19.05 -14.39 3.48
N MET A 111 18.16 -13.44 3.63
CA MET A 111 17.75 -12.57 2.54
C MET A 111 18.83 -11.57 2.13
N LYS A 112 19.78 -11.24 3.02
CA LYS A 112 20.92 -10.38 2.69
C LYS A 112 21.74 -10.90 1.51
N TYR A 113 21.89 -12.22 1.42
CA TYR A 113 22.69 -12.87 0.39
C TYR A 113 21.98 -12.99 -0.95
N LYS A 114 20.64 -12.95 -0.95
CA LYS A 114 19.82 -12.99 -2.17
C LYS A 114 19.80 -11.66 -2.92
N TYR A 115 20.04 -10.56 -2.22
CA TYR A 115 19.96 -9.21 -2.77
C TYR A 115 21.34 -8.55 -2.70
N ARG A 116 21.97 -8.41 -3.87
CA ARG A 116 23.23 -7.67 -3.99
C ARG A 116 23.07 -6.24 -3.47
N ASN A 117 24.08 -5.72 -2.80
CA ASN A 117 24.12 -4.35 -2.27
C ASN A 117 23.09 -4.05 -1.17
N ARG A 118 22.51 -5.07 -0.55
CA ARG A 118 21.49 -4.91 0.51
C ARG A 118 20.26 -4.08 0.08
N GLU A 119 19.98 -4.01 -1.22
CA GLU A 119 18.80 -3.37 -1.77
C GLU A 119 17.69 -4.41 -1.89
N PHE A 120 16.78 -4.44 -0.92
CA PHE A 120 15.63 -5.35 -0.96
C PHE A 120 14.60 -4.91 -1.99
N TRP A 121 14.27 -3.62 -2.02
CA TRP A 121 13.28 -3.03 -2.89
C TRP A 121 13.87 -2.59 -4.24
N TYR A 122 13.08 -2.70 -5.29
CA TYR A 122 13.37 -2.04 -6.57
C TYR A 122 13.42 -0.51 -6.35
N ARG A 123 14.27 0.20 -7.07
CA ARG A 123 14.47 1.64 -6.87
C ARG A 123 13.22 2.45 -7.12
N GLY A 124 12.51 2.17 -8.21
CA GLY A 124 11.29 2.86 -8.58
C GLY A 124 10.08 2.44 -7.74
N TYR A 125 9.02 3.17 -7.90
CA TYR A 125 7.68 2.88 -7.42
C TYR A 125 6.68 3.61 -8.31
N TYR A 126 5.45 3.12 -8.36
CA TYR A 126 4.34 3.83 -8.96
C TYR A 126 3.64 4.65 -7.89
N VAL A 127 3.22 5.87 -8.22
CA VAL A 127 2.40 6.70 -7.36
C VAL A 127 1.34 7.43 -8.16
N ASP A 128 0.12 7.44 -7.64
CA ASP A 128 -0.99 8.21 -8.16
C ASP A 128 -1.67 8.97 -7.03
N THR A 129 -2.19 10.15 -7.34
CA THR A 129 -2.97 10.94 -6.40
C THR A 129 -4.42 10.46 -6.38
N VAL A 130 -4.95 10.29 -5.18
CA VAL A 130 -6.33 9.82 -5.00
C VAL A 130 -7.20 10.96 -4.53
N GLY A 131 -8.16 11.35 -5.37
CA GLY A 131 -9.17 12.34 -5.02
C GLY A 131 -10.41 11.71 -4.37
N LYS A 132 -11.59 12.16 -4.79
CA LYS A 132 -12.90 11.73 -4.26
C LYS A 132 -13.25 10.25 -4.52
N ASN A 133 -12.49 9.54 -5.36
CA ASN A 133 -12.73 8.14 -5.72
C ASN A 133 -12.06 7.12 -4.77
N THR A 134 -11.78 7.50 -3.53
CA THR A 134 -11.12 6.67 -2.52
C THR A 134 -11.77 5.28 -2.38
N LYS A 135 -13.10 5.20 -2.44
CA LYS A 135 -13.86 3.94 -2.34
C LYS A 135 -13.49 2.96 -3.45
N LYS A 136 -13.49 3.41 -4.71
CA LYS A 136 -13.15 2.56 -5.87
C LYS A 136 -11.72 2.02 -5.78
N ILE A 137 -10.77 2.83 -5.31
CA ILE A 137 -9.37 2.42 -5.17
C ILE A 137 -9.20 1.45 -4.01
N LYS A 138 -9.91 1.61 -2.90
CA LYS A 138 -9.93 0.62 -1.82
C LYS A 138 -10.44 -0.74 -2.30
N GLU A 139 -11.56 -0.76 -3.01
CA GLU A 139 -12.12 -1.97 -3.61
C GLU A 139 -11.13 -2.62 -4.58
N TYR A 140 -10.50 -1.86 -5.46
CA TYR A 140 -9.48 -2.36 -6.38
C TYR A 140 -8.30 -3.01 -5.65
N ILE A 141 -7.75 -2.37 -4.63
CA ILE A 141 -6.62 -2.92 -3.86
C ILE A 141 -7.02 -4.21 -3.13
N ALA A 142 -8.21 -4.26 -2.54
CA ALA A 142 -8.71 -5.43 -1.85
C ALA A 142 -8.87 -6.65 -2.78
N HIS A 143 -9.25 -6.41 -4.05
CA HIS A 143 -9.44 -7.49 -5.05
C HIS A 143 -8.14 -7.97 -5.70
N GLN A 144 -7.05 -7.20 -5.64
CA GLN A 144 -5.77 -7.57 -6.30
C GLN A 144 -5.25 -8.94 -5.85
N LEU A 145 -5.36 -9.25 -4.57
CA LEU A 145 -4.91 -10.55 -4.07
C LEU A 145 -5.76 -11.73 -4.58
N GLU A 146 -7.05 -11.51 -4.81
CA GLU A 146 -7.94 -12.55 -5.36
C GLU A 146 -7.60 -12.83 -6.82
N GLU A 147 -7.32 -11.78 -7.60
CA GLU A 147 -6.89 -11.90 -8.99
C GLU A 147 -5.54 -12.62 -9.10
N ASP A 148 -4.56 -12.26 -8.27
CA ASP A 148 -3.25 -12.91 -8.24
C ASP A 148 -3.36 -14.40 -7.84
N ARG A 149 -4.23 -14.74 -6.88
CA ARG A 149 -4.50 -16.14 -6.49
C ARG A 149 -5.16 -16.93 -7.61
N ALA A 150 -6.09 -16.32 -8.34
CA ALA A 150 -6.76 -16.97 -9.46
C ALA A 150 -5.75 -17.29 -10.58
N VAL A 151 -4.85 -16.38 -10.88
CA VAL A 151 -3.78 -16.59 -11.87
C VAL A 151 -2.81 -17.68 -11.42
N ASP A 152 -2.40 -17.69 -10.15
CA ASP A 152 -1.52 -18.74 -9.62
C ASP A 152 -2.20 -20.12 -9.65
N GLN A 153 -3.49 -20.23 -9.35
CA GLN A 153 -4.24 -21.48 -9.45
C GLN A 153 -4.39 -21.95 -10.90
N MET A 154 -4.62 -21.04 -11.84
CA MET A 154 -4.66 -21.39 -13.28
C MET A 154 -3.29 -21.86 -13.77
N THR A 155 -2.21 -21.29 -13.30
CA THR A 155 -0.84 -21.70 -13.66
C THR A 155 -0.50 -23.07 -13.10
N LEU A 156 -1.01 -23.42 -11.91
CA LEU A 156 -0.84 -24.75 -11.33
C LEU A 156 -1.66 -25.84 -12.06
N HIS A 157 -2.74 -25.46 -12.75
CA HIS A 157 -3.57 -26.38 -13.54
C HIS A 157 -3.08 -26.56 -14.99
N LEU A 158 -2.34 -25.61 -15.51
CA LEU A 158 -1.61 -25.75 -16.76
C LEU A 158 -0.30 -26.48 -16.45
N GLY A 159 -0.35 -27.81 -16.44
CA GLY A 159 0.81 -28.65 -16.20
C GLY A 159 2.04 -28.14 -16.94
N ASP A 160 3.18 -28.23 -16.27
CA ASP A 160 4.51 -27.80 -16.75
C ASP A 160 4.70 -28.18 -18.24
N PRO A 161 4.76 -27.22 -19.17
CA PRO A 161 4.89 -27.50 -20.58
C PRO A 161 6.23 -28.15 -20.95
N PHE A 162 7.16 -28.28 -20.01
CA PHE A 162 8.50 -28.88 -20.23
C PHE A 162 8.66 -30.29 -19.66
N ASN A 163 7.68 -30.84 -18.94
CA ASN A 163 7.68 -32.22 -18.49
C ASN A 163 6.84 -33.10 -19.44
N GLY A 164 7.22 -33.14 -20.69
CA GLY A 164 6.77 -34.19 -21.61
C GLY A 164 7.21 -35.55 -21.10
N LYS A 165 6.30 -36.33 -20.54
CA LYS A 165 6.53 -37.77 -20.30
C LYS A 165 6.88 -38.41 -21.63
N LYS A 166 8.07 -39.03 -21.68
CA LYS A 166 8.35 -40.10 -22.64
C LYS A 166 7.53 -41.30 -22.26
#